data_b3f2c1e852901b415d8ac11d71fc1ecf
#
_entry.id   b3f2c1e852901b415d8ac11d71fc1ecf
#
_cell.length_a   1.000
_cell.length_b   1.000
_cell.length_c   1.000
_cell.angle_alpha   90.00
_cell.angle_beta   90.00
_cell.angle_gamma   90.00
#
_symmetry.space_group_name_H-M   'P 1'
#
loop_
_entity.id
_entity.type
_entity.pdbx_description
1 polymer ?
#
loop_
_entity_poly.entity_id
_entity_poly.type
_entity_poly.pdbx_seq_one_letter_code
_entity_poly.pdbx_strand_id
1 'polypeptide(L)'
;MKLCYQVATPDVAISDSVTAYQGPLDKSFSYLSALGYDGVELMTLNPSELDWDFVKKEAEKNNLDIALVCTGEIFGQLGLSYTNPKEENRKEAIRRSKEIIDFASYLGANINVGRIRGQYCNELTKEETNKYAVEAFQELADYSIKNDVMIALETVTIMQTNFINTLEEGAAMVDAVDRQNFKLMMDIFHLNLEEKDIIKAINKYSPYNIHVHLADNNRRYPGHCGLDFEKIFTTFKECGYNGNFCTEIFQIPNQEEAAKGAIEYLKPIIRRVYGD
;
A
#
# COMPACT_ATOMS: atom_id res chain seq x y z
N MET A 1 -6.30 15.67 -7.01
CA MET A 1 -6.54 14.30 -6.49
C MET A 1 -6.13 13.30 -7.56
N LYS A 2 -5.28 12.31 -7.24
CA LYS A 2 -4.81 11.31 -8.21
C LYS A 2 -5.40 9.96 -7.91
N LEU A 3 -5.84 9.26 -8.95
CA LEU A 3 -6.30 7.88 -8.89
C LEU A 3 -5.23 6.98 -9.53
N CYS A 4 -4.66 6.08 -8.73
CA CYS A 4 -3.61 5.16 -9.11
C CYS A 4 -4.14 3.71 -9.19
N TYR A 5 -3.36 2.84 -9.81
CA TYR A 5 -3.62 1.41 -9.86
C TYR A 5 -2.37 0.62 -9.49
N GLN A 6 -2.52 -0.44 -8.72
CA GLN A 6 -1.40 -1.29 -8.33
C GLN A 6 -0.96 -2.18 -9.50
N VAL A 7 0.34 -2.24 -9.76
CA VAL A 7 0.98 -3.02 -10.83
C VAL A 7 2.10 -3.86 -10.26
N ALA A 8 2.10 -5.15 -10.57
CA ALA A 8 3.19 -6.04 -10.20
C ALA A 8 4.38 -5.86 -11.16
N THR A 9 5.58 -5.72 -10.59
CA THR A 9 6.82 -5.69 -11.36
C THR A 9 7.23 -7.10 -11.81
N PRO A 10 8.08 -7.26 -12.83
CA PRO A 10 8.42 -8.57 -13.41
C PRO A 10 9.08 -9.58 -12.47
N ASP A 11 9.62 -9.12 -11.34
CA ASP A 11 10.24 -9.94 -10.28
C ASP A 11 9.21 -10.59 -9.34
N VAL A 12 7.94 -10.19 -9.42
CA VAL A 12 6.83 -10.79 -8.66
C VAL A 12 6.28 -12.00 -9.42
N ALA A 13 6.13 -13.13 -8.73
CA ALA A 13 5.55 -14.33 -9.33
C ALA A 13 4.09 -14.13 -9.71
N ILE A 14 3.73 -14.46 -10.95
CA ILE A 14 2.36 -14.35 -11.45
C ILE A 14 1.44 -15.32 -10.71
N SER A 15 0.31 -14.82 -10.20
CA SER A 15 -0.67 -15.60 -9.44
C SER A 15 -2.04 -14.91 -9.44
N ASP A 16 -3.11 -15.70 -9.38
CA ASP A 16 -4.49 -15.18 -9.23
C ASP A 16 -4.73 -14.50 -7.87
N SER A 17 -3.85 -14.72 -6.89
CA SER A 17 -3.92 -14.08 -5.58
C SER A 17 -3.25 -12.69 -5.51
N VAL A 18 -2.52 -12.30 -6.56
CA VAL A 18 -1.89 -10.97 -6.65
C VAL A 18 -2.96 -9.91 -6.89
N THR A 19 -2.98 -8.88 -6.05
CA THR A 19 -3.97 -7.78 -6.10
C THR A 19 -3.59 -6.66 -7.07
N ALA A 20 -2.64 -6.91 -7.95
CA ALA A 20 -2.07 -5.94 -8.87
C ALA A 20 -2.22 -6.40 -10.33
N TYR A 21 -2.21 -5.43 -11.26
CA TYR A 21 -2.11 -5.71 -12.70
C TYR A 21 -0.79 -6.38 -13.01
N GLN A 22 -0.80 -7.49 -13.74
CA GLN A 22 0.36 -8.32 -14.01
C GLN A 22 0.74 -8.31 -15.48
N GLY A 23 2.03 -8.45 -15.78
CA GLY A 23 2.56 -8.55 -17.13
C GLY A 23 3.66 -7.52 -17.43
N PRO A 24 4.05 -7.36 -18.71
CA PRO A 24 5.08 -6.41 -19.08
C PRO A 24 4.71 -4.97 -18.75
N LEU A 25 5.60 -4.23 -18.06
CA LEU A 25 5.32 -2.89 -17.54
C LEU A 25 4.95 -1.88 -18.65
N ASP A 26 5.59 -1.97 -19.82
CA ASP A 26 5.26 -1.11 -20.96
C ASP A 26 3.80 -1.27 -21.42
N LYS A 27 3.27 -2.49 -21.36
CA LYS A 27 1.86 -2.79 -21.67
C LYS A 27 0.92 -2.33 -20.58
N SER A 28 1.24 -2.66 -19.33
CA SER A 28 0.44 -2.30 -18.17
C SER A 28 0.30 -0.78 -18.05
N PHE A 29 1.41 -0.06 -18.13
CA PHE A 29 1.42 1.40 -18.03
C PHE A 29 0.68 2.06 -19.18
N SER A 30 0.92 1.61 -20.42
CA SER A 30 0.19 2.13 -21.59
C SER A 30 -1.32 1.92 -21.48
N TYR A 31 -1.74 0.75 -21.01
CA TYR A 31 -3.17 0.45 -20.84
C TYR A 31 -3.81 1.30 -19.74
N LEU A 32 -3.19 1.38 -18.56
CA LEU A 32 -3.71 2.17 -17.44
C LEU A 32 -3.76 3.67 -17.76
N SER A 33 -2.75 4.20 -18.43
CA SER A 33 -2.74 5.58 -18.92
C SER A 33 -3.87 5.84 -19.91
N ALA A 34 -4.10 4.92 -20.86
CA ALA A 34 -5.19 5.03 -21.85
C ALA A 34 -6.58 4.99 -21.20
N LEU A 35 -6.75 4.31 -20.07
CA LEU A 35 -7.96 4.34 -19.25
C LEU A 35 -8.12 5.67 -18.50
N GLY A 36 -7.05 6.43 -18.31
CA GLY A 36 -7.04 7.72 -17.63
C GLY A 36 -6.70 7.64 -16.14
N TYR A 37 -5.95 6.64 -15.69
CA TYR A 37 -5.30 6.66 -14.39
C TYR A 37 -4.21 7.73 -14.36
N ASP A 38 -4.00 8.33 -13.17
CA ASP A 38 -3.04 9.42 -12.98
C ASP A 38 -1.66 8.89 -12.51
N GLY A 39 -1.62 7.64 -12.05
CA GLY A 39 -0.40 7.02 -11.56
C GLY A 39 -0.54 5.52 -11.32
N VAL A 40 0.56 4.95 -10.85
CA VAL A 40 0.67 3.53 -10.48
C VAL A 40 1.31 3.40 -9.10
N GLU A 41 1.08 2.24 -8.50
CA GLU A 41 1.78 1.76 -7.32
C GLU A 41 2.47 0.45 -7.68
N LEU A 42 3.72 0.28 -7.30
CA LEU A 42 4.49 -0.88 -7.70
C LEU A 42 4.52 -1.93 -6.60
N MET A 43 4.02 -3.13 -6.90
CA MET A 43 4.22 -4.32 -6.08
C MET A 43 5.51 -4.99 -6.55
N THR A 44 6.55 -5.03 -5.69
CA THR A 44 7.88 -5.58 -6.03
C THR A 44 8.39 -6.53 -4.96
N LEU A 45 9.25 -7.45 -5.33
CA LEU A 45 9.91 -8.41 -4.45
C LEU A 45 11.40 -8.13 -4.31
N ASN A 46 12.09 -7.85 -5.42
CA ASN A 46 13.54 -7.70 -5.49
C ASN A 46 13.93 -6.62 -6.50
N PRO A 47 13.96 -5.35 -6.09
CA PRO A 47 14.28 -4.24 -7.00
C PRO A 47 15.63 -4.36 -7.69
N SER A 48 16.59 -5.11 -7.14
CA SER A 48 17.91 -5.30 -7.76
C SER A 48 17.86 -6.09 -9.09
N GLU A 49 16.75 -6.79 -9.36
CA GLU A 49 16.51 -7.51 -10.62
C GLU A 49 15.84 -6.65 -11.69
N LEU A 50 15.44 -5.42 -11.35
CA LEU A 50 14.74 -4.50 -12.24
C LEU A 50 15.69 -3.51 -12.91
N ASP A 51 15.40 -3.15 -14.15
CA ASP A 51 15.97 -1.97 -14.79
C ASP A 51 15.22 -0.72 -14.31
N TRP A 52 15.78 -0.03 -13.33
CA TRP A 52 15.16 1.16 -12.70
C TRP A 52 14.93 2.29 -13.70
N ASP A 53 15.88 2.48 -14.62
CA ASP A 53 15.77 3.48 -15.70
C ASP A 53 14.59 3.17 -16.63
N PHE A 54 14.41 1.89 -16.97
CA PHE A 54 13.30 1.45 -17.79
C PHE A 54 11.96 1.72 -17.10
N VAL A 55 11.83 1.34 -15.81
CA VAL A 55 10.60 1.58 -15.03
C VAL A 55 10.24 3.06 -15.01
N LYS A 56 11.22 3.92 -14.70
CA LYS A 56 11.02 5.37 -14.64
C LYS A 56 10.63 5.97 -15.99
N LYS A 57 11.35 5.62 -17.06
CA LYS A 57 11.09 6.10 -18.42
C LYS A 57 9.73 5.66 -18.95
N GLU A 58 9.31 4.42 -18.66
CA GLU A 58 7.98 3.97 -19.08
C GLU A 58 6.85 4.67 -18.32
N ALA A 59 7.02 4.97 -17.03
CA ALA A 59 6.07 5.78 -16.28
C ALA A 59 5.97 7.22 -16.85
N GLU A 60 7.10 7.89 -17.05
CA GLU A 60 7.18 9.23 -17.63
C GLU A 60 6.56 9.28 -19.05
N LYS A 61 6.88 8.34 -19.91
CA LYS A 61 6.35 8.21 -21.28
C LYS A 61 4.83 8.10 -21.32
N ASN A 62 4.26 7.45 -20.33
CA ASN A 62 2.82 7.25 -20.19
C ASN A 62 2.14 8.33 -19.31
N ASN A 63 2.86 9.34 -18.85
CA ASN A 63 2.39 10.39 -17.94
C ASN A 63 1.76 9.81 -16.66
N LEU A 64 2.34 8.75 -16.11
CA LEU A 64 1.93 8.13 -14.86
C LEU A 64 2.90 8.49 -13.75
N ASP A 65 2.39 8.97 -12.61
CA ASP A 65 3.20 9.09 -11.41
C ASP A 65 3.39 7.70 -10.78
N ILE A 66 4.53 7.50 -10.12
CA ILE A 66 4.72 6.34 -9.25
C ILE A 66 4.47 6.80 -7.82
N ALA A 67 3.31 6.42 -7.27
CA ALA A 67 2.85 6.93 -5.99
C ALA A 67 3.52 6.23 -4.79
N LEU A 68 3.74 4.92 -4.91
CA LEU A 68 4.22 4.09 -3.82
C LEU A 68 4.86 2.80 -4.34
N VAL A 69 5.81 2.22 -3.57
CA VAL A 69 6.38 0.89 -3.80
C VAL A 69 6.06 -0.01 -2.61
N CYS A 70 5.44 -1.17 -2.89
CA CYS A 70 4.93 -2.08 -1.87
C CYS A 70 5.99 -3.09 -1.42
N THR A 71 6.00 -3.39 -0.11
CA THR A 71 6.90 -4.39 0.50
C THR A 71 6.25 -5.76 0.74
N GLY A 72 4.95 -5.89 0.45
CA GLY A 72 4.13 -7.05 0.85
C GLY A 72 4.63 -8.40 0.33
N GLU A 73 5.28 -8.43 -0.83
CA GLU A 73 5.76 -9.66 -1.47
C GLU A 73 7.01 -10.24 -0.79
N ILE A 74 7.79 -9.45 -0.07
CA ILE A 74 8.90 -9.95 0.77
C ILE A 74 8.35 -10.94 1.81
N PHE A 75 7.20 -10.62 2.43
CA PHE A 75 6.53 -11.57 3.32
C PHE A 75 5.83 -12.69 2.52
N GLY A 76 5.09 -12.33 1.48
CA GLY A 76 4.24 -13.25 0.72
C GLY A 76 5.02 -14.38 0.06
N GLN A 77 6.16 -14.08 -0.56
CA GLN A 77 6.96 -15.06 -1.31
C GLN A 77 8.17 -15.60 -0.55
N LEU A 78 8.74 -14.83 0.39
CA LEU A 78 9.97 -15.21 1.10
C LEU A 78 9.75 -15.56 2.58
N GLY A 79 8.57 -15.27 3.14
CA GLY A 79 8.27 -15.49 4.55
C GLY A 79 9.10 -14.63 5.51
N LEU A 80 9.70 -13.54 5.02
CA LEU A 80 10.50 -12.63 5.82
C LEU A 80 9.63 -11.60 6.54
N SER A 81 9.95 -11.31 7.80
CA SER A 81 9.22 -10.29 8.56
C SER A 81 10.06 -9.67 9.68
N TYR A 82 9.67 -8.46 10.10
CA TYR A 82 10.38 -7.72 11.17
C TYR A 82 10.18 -8.33 12.57
N THR A 83 9.16 -9.15 12.76
CA THR A 83 8.86 -9.79 14.05
C THR A 83 9.08 -11.31 14.03
N ASN A 84 9.84 -11.82 13.06
CA ASN A 84 10.20 -13.23 13.03
C ASN A 84 11.02 -13.62 14.27
N PRO A 85 10.80 -14.78 14.92
CA PRO A 85 11.62 -15.24 16.05
C PRO A 85 13.12 -15.34 15.71
N LYS A 86 13.46 -15.69 14.47
CA LYS A 86 14.84 -15.80 14.01
C LYS A 86 15.40 -14.44 13.64
N GLU A 87 16.50 -14.07 14.28
CA GLU A 87 17.16 -12.77 14.05
C GLU A 87 17.63 -12.58 12.61
N GLU A 88 18.17 -13.63 11.97
CA GLU A 88 18.62 -13.57 10.57
C GLU A 88 17.46 -13.23 9.62
N ASN A 89 16.27 -13.75 9.89
CA ASN A 89 15.06 -13.42 9.10
C ASN A 89 14.68 -11.95 9.26
N ARG A 90 14.71 -11.41 10.50
CA ARG A 90 14.43 -9.98 10.76
C ARG A 90 15.45 -9.08 10.06
N LYS A 91 16.73 -9.41 10.14
CA LYS A 91 17.82 -8.65 9.50
C LYS A 91 17.67 -8.64 7.98
N GLU A 92 17.35 -9.79 7.39
CA GLU A 92 17.15 -9.89 5.95
C GLU A 92 15.89 -9.13 5.50
N ALA A 93 14.80 -9.15 6.28
CA ALA A 93 13.61 -8.35 6.01
C ALA A 93 13.93 -6.85 5.98
N ILE A 94 14.70 -6.35 6.96
CA ILE A 94 15.13 -4.95 7.03
C ILE A 94 16.05 -4.61 5.85
N ARG A 95 17.02 -5.47 5.53
CA ARG A 95 17.95 -5.26 4.41
C ARG A 95 17.20 -5.10 3.08
N ARG A 96 16.26 -6.01 2.79
CA ARG A 96 15.45 -5.95 1.57
C ARG A 96 14.53 -4.73 1.53
N SER A 97 14.00 -4.34 2.68
CA SER A 97 13.17 -3.12 2.75
C SER A 97 13.99 -1.85 2.45
N LYS A 98 15.27 -1.83 2.81
CA LYS A 98 16.18 -0.73 2.42
C LYS A 98 16.42 -0.70 0.91
N GLU A 99 16.54 -1.84 0.25
CA GLU A 99 16.62 -1.90 -1.23
C GLU A 99 15.34 -1.35 -1.89
N ILE A 100 14.16 -1.64 -1.31
CA ILE A 100 12.90 -1.04 -1.79
C ILE A 100 12.87 0.48 -1.53
N ILE A 101 13.38 0.94 -0.39
CA ILE A 101 13.50 2.39 -0.10
C ILE A 101 14.40 3.08 -1.13
N ASP A 102 15.55 2.48 -1.48
CA ASP A 102 16.45 3.03 -2.50
C ASP A 102 15.78 3.11 -3.88
N PHE A 103 15.04 2.07 -4.25
CA PHE A 103 14.26 2.05 -5.49
C PHE A 103 13.15 3.09 -5.48
N ALA A 104 12.38 3.20 -4.39
CA ALA A 104 11.35 4.21 -4.22
C ALA A 104 11.92 5.63 -4.30
N SER A 105 13.05 5.89 -3.64
CA SER A 105 13.78 7.16 -3.72
C SER A 105 14.17 7.51 -5.15
N TYR A 106 14.73 6.55 -5.89
CA TYR A 106 15.10 6.74 -7.30
C TYR A 106 13.88 7.12 -8.18
N LEU A 107 12.71 6.57 -7.87
CA LEU A 107 11.46 6.83 -8.58
C LEU A 107 10.73 8.09 -8.09
N GLY A 108 11.14 8.67 -6.97
CA GLY A 108 10.43 9.79 -6.31
C GLY A 108 9.13 9.34 -5.63
N ALA A 109 9.07 8.09 -5.18
CA ALA A 109 7.92 7.45 -4.56
C ALA A 109 8.12 7.22 -3.06
N ASN A 110 7.03 6.90 -2.35
CA ASN A 110 7.04 6.43 -0.98
C ASN A 110 7.02 4.89 -0.91
N ILE A 111 7.07 4.32 0.29
CA ILE A 111 6.86 2.87 0.48
C ILE A 111 5.70 2.60 1.42
N ASN A 112 5.06 1.43 1.29
CA ASN A 112 4.21 0.90 2.35
C ASN A 112 4.90 -0.21 3.15
N VAL A 113 4.39 -0.44 4.35
CA VAL A 113 4.68 -1.60 5.18
C VAL A 113 3.36 -2.27 5.54
N GLY A 114 3.04 -3.32 4.80
CA GLY A 114 1.89 -4.19 5.05
C GLY A 114 2.30 -5.44 5.85
N ARG A 115 2.11 -6.62 5.28
CA ARG A 115 2.33 -7.94 5.92
C ARG A 115 3.76 -8.19 6.38
N ILE A 116 4.77 -7.56 5.80
CA ILE A 116 6.17 -7.72 6.19
C ILE A 116 6.43 -7.32 7.66
N ARG A 117 5.55 -6.50 8.27
CA ARG A 117 5.65 -6.19 9.71
C ARG A 117 5.62 -7.44 10.58
N GLY A 118 5.02 -8.53 10.07
CA GLY A 118 4.95 -9.81 10.73
C GLY A 118 3.69 -10.02 11.56
N GLN A 119 3.78 -10.86 12.60
CA GLN A 119 2.65 -11.31 13.39
C GLN A 119 3.08 -11.79 14.77
N TYR A 120 2.13 -11.90 15.70
CA TYR A 120 2.35 -12.60 16.96
C TYR A 120 2.50 -14.10 16.72
N CYS A 121 3.43 -14.74 17.43
CA CYS A 121 3.68 -16.18 17.39
C CYS A 121 3.90 -16.73 18.80
N ASN A 122 3.97 -18.04 18.94
CA ASN A 122 4.15 -18.68 20.25
C ASN A 122 5.57 -18.60 20.78
N GLU A 123 6.56 -18.32 19.93
CA GLU A 123 7.97 -18.24 20.26
C GLU A 123 8.39 -16.89 20.88
N LEU A 124 7.53 -15.87 20.78
CA LEU A 124 7.80 -14.54 21.28
C LEU A 124 6.62 -14.05 22.14
N THR A 125 6.92 -13.29 23.17
CA THR A 125 5.90 -12.53 23.89
C THR A 125 5.38 -11.38 23.03
N LYS A 126 4.22 -10.84 23.38
CA LYS A 126 3.68 -9.66 22.70
C LYS A 126 4.61 -8.45 22.84
N GLU A 127 5.23 -8.30 24.00
CA GLU A 127 6.19 -7.23 24.29
C GLU A 127 7.42 -7.32 23.40
N GLU A 128 7.98 -8.52 23.22
CA GLU A 128 9.12 -8.76 22.31
C GLU A 128 8.74 -8.48 20.86
N THR A 129 7.55 -8.95 20.40
CA THR A 129 7.06 -8.68 19.08
C THR A 129 6.91 -7.18 18.81
N ASN A 130 6.27 -6.44 19.73
CA ASN A 130 6.14 -4.99 19.62
C ASN A 130 7.50 -4.28 19.61
N LYS A 131 8.42 -4.70 20.49
CA LYS A 131 9.79 -4.15 20.54
C LYS A 131 10.52 -4.33 19.21
N TYR A 132 10.51 -5.55 18.64
CA TYR A 132 11.14 -5.79 17.33
C TYR A 132 10.51 -4.98 16.19
N ALA A 133 9.20 -4.83 16.21
CA ALA A 133 8.52 -3.99 15.24
C ALA A 133 8.94 -2.51 15.34
N VAL A 134 8.92 -1.94 16.55
CA VAL A 134 9.34 -0.55 16.77
C VAL A 134 10.79 -0.33 16.36
N GLU A 135 11.71 -1.22 16.78
CA GLU A 135 13.14 -1.12 16.42
C GLU A 135 13.34 -1.17 14.89
N ALA A 136 12.67 -2.09 14.20
CA ALA A 136 12.74 -2.19 12.74
C ALA A 136 12.17 -0.95 12.04
N PHE A 137 11.03 -0.45 12.50
CA PHE A 137 10.41 0.75 11.91
C PHE A 137 11.24 2.01 12.14
N GLN A 138 11.87 2.14 13.32
CA GLN A 138 12.79 3.24 13.59
C GLN A 138 14.01 3.17 12.69
N GLU A 139 14.63 1.99 12.53
CA GLU A 139 15.78 1.80 11.64
C GLU A 139 15.44 2.13 10.18
N LEU A 140 14.27 1.67 9.69
CA LEU A 140 13.81 1.96 8.34
C LEU A 140 13.45 3.43 8.16
N ALA A 141 12.79 4.05 9.12
CA ALA A 141 12.45 5.48 9.08
C ALA A 141 13.71 6.37 9.11
N ASP A 142 14.69 6.04 9.96
CA ASP A 142 15.98 6.75 10.02
C ASP A 142 16.80 6.56 8.73
N TYR A 143 16.61 5.47 8.01
CA TYR A 143 17.21 5.23 6.69
C TYR A 143 16.45 6.00 5.60
N SER A 144 15.13 5.90 5.57
CA SER A 144 14.29 6.43 4.49
C SER A 144 14.22 7.96 4.48
N ILE A 145 14.33 8.63 5.64
CA ILE A 145 14.33 10.10 5.71
C ILE A 145 15.52 10.71 4.96
N LYS A 146 16.66 10.02 4.92
CA LYS A 146 17.86 10.45 4.20
C LYS A 146 17.70 10.33 2.68
N ASN A 147 16.73 9.54 2.26
CA ASN A 147 16.39 9.25 0.88
C ASN A 147 15.11 9.98 0.42
N ASP A 148 14.57 10.89 1.26
CA ASP A 148 13.33 11.64 1.01
C ASP A 148 12.11 10.72 0.77
N VAL A 149 12.02 9.60 1.50
CA VAL A 149 10.96 8.59 1.39
C VAL A 149 10.15 8.53 2.67
N MET A 150 8.83 8.63 2.55
CA MET A 150 7.88 8.37 3.63
C MET A 150 7.57 6.87 3.71
N ILE A 151 7.29 6.39 4.91
CA ILE A 151 6.81 5.02 5.15
C ILE A 151 5.35 5.08 5.57
N ALA A 152 4.50 4.37 4.84
CA ALA A 152 3.08 4.23 5.12
C ALA A 152 2.80 2.85 5.75
N LEU A 153 2.52 2.80 7.05
CA LEU A 153 2.12 1.59 7.76
C LEU A 153 0.66 1.27 7.45
N GLU A 154 0.42 0.12 6.86
CA GLU A 154 -0.92 -0.37 6.55
C GLU A 154 -1.46 -1.21 7.70
N THR A 155 -2.65 -0.91 8.21
CA THR A 155 -3.38 -1.84 9.06
C THR A 155 -4.06 -2.90 8.19
N VAL A 156 -3.88 -4.18 8.54
CA VAL A 156 -4.31 -5.31 7.71
C VAL A 156 -5.23 -6.22 8.51
N THR A 157 -6.29 -6.74 7.89
CA THR A 157 -7.29 -7.59 8.55
C THR A 157 -6.66 -8.81 9.25
N ILE A 158 -7.31 -9.22 10.36
CA ILE A 158 -6.96 -10.43 11.13
C ILE A 158 -6.90 -11.70 10.25
N MET A 159 -7.56 -11.71 9.10
CA MET A 159 -7.51 -12.83 8.15
C MET A 159 -6.15 -13.00 7.49
N GLN A 160 -5.30 -11.97 7.49
CA GLN A 160 -3.96 -12.00 6.90
C GLN A 160 -2.83 -11.99 7.93
N THR A 161 -3.04 -11.30 9.06
CA THR A 161 -2.10 -11.24 10.17
C THR A 161 -2.85 -10.90 11.46
N ASN A 162 -2.33 -11.30 12.61
CA ASN A 162 -2.91 -11.03 13.92
C ASN A 162 -2.23 -9.86 14.66
N PHE A 163 -1.57 -8.95 13.92
CA PHE A 163 -0.77 -7.87 14.50
C PHE A 163 -1.00 -6.56 13.74
N ILE A 164 -1.40 -5.51 14.44
CA ILE A 164 -1.77 -4.17 13.91
C ILE A 164 -2.93 -4.28 12.90
N ASN A 165 -4.12 -4.59 13.42
CA ASN A 165 -5.31 -4.79 12.59
C ASN A 165 -6.18 -3.55 12.50
N THR A 166 -6.31 -2.77 13.58
CA THR A 166 -7.14 -1.56 13.64
C THR A 166 -6.33 -0.28 13.46
N LEU A 167 -6.99 0.81 13.04
CA LEU A 167 -6.35 2.13 12.99
C LEU A 167 -5.89 2.62 14.36
N GLU A 168 -6.54 2.19 15.44
CA GLU A 168 -6.09 2.49 16.81
C GLU A 168 -4.74 1.86 17.12
N GLU A 169 -4.57 0.57 16.79
CA GLU A 169 -3.28 -0.13 16.93
C GLU A 169 -2.20 0.48 16.01
N GLY A 170 -2.57 0.82 14.79
CA GLY A 170 -1.67 1.46 13.83
C GLY A 170 -1.20 2.84 14.30
N ALA A 171 -2.11 3.68 14.79
CA ALA A 171 -1.79 5.00 15.36
C ALA A 171 -0.88 4.89 16.59
N ALA A 172 -1.17 3.96 17.48
CA ALA A 172 -0.32 3.68 18.66
C ALA A 172 1.10 3.24 18.22
N MET A 173 1.21 2.46 17.13
CA MET A 173 2.51 2.07 16.59
C MET A 173 3.25 3.26 15.98
N VAL A 174 2.57 4.14 15.23
CA VAL A 174 3.18 5.37 14.70
C VAL A 174 3.71 6.26 15.82
N ASP A 175 2.93 6.42 16.90
CA ASP A 175 3.35 7.19 18.08
C ASP A 175 4.56 6.54 18.78
N ALA A 176 4.59 5.21 18.89
CA ALA A 176 5.72 4.47 19.49
C ALA A 176 7.01 4.55 18.66
N VAL A 177 6.89 4.58 17.33
CA VAL A 177 8.05 4.75 16.42
C VAL A 177 8.62 6.16 16.51
N ASP A 178 7.79 7.17 16.72
CA ASP A 178 8.18 8.58 16.91
C ASP A 178 9.15 9.08 15.81
N ARG A 179 8.74 8.93 14.55
CA ARG A 179 9.45 9.47 13.37
C ARG A 179 8.49 10.20 12.44
N GLN A 180 8.89 11.40 11.99
CA GLN A 180 8.03 12.27 11.19
C GLN A 180 7.65 11.67 9.82
N ASN A 181 8.53 10.87 9.25
CA ASN A 181 8.35 10.20 7.97
C ASN A 181 7.74 8.78 8.07
N PHE A 182 7.27 8.39 9.26
CA PHE A 182 6.53 7.14 9.48
C PHE A 182 5.08 7.47 9.82
N LYS A 183 4.15 7.08 8.96
CA LYS A 183 2.73 7.42 9.02
C LYS A 183 1.86 6.20 8.74
N LEU A 184 0.53 6.38 8.81
CA LEU A 184 -0.43 5.36 8.41
C LEU A 184 -0.78 5.46 6.92
N MET A 185 -1.25 4.35 6.38
CA MET A 185 -2.16 4.32 5.24
C MET A 185 -3.44 3.58 5.61
N MET A 186 -4.52 3.91 4.91
CA MET A 186 -5.84 3.33 5.10
C MET A 186 -6.22 2.50 3.90
N ASP A 187 -6.49 1.21 4.09
CA ASP A 187 -7.08 0.36 3.06
C ASP A 187 -8.56 0.14 3.39
N ILE A 188 -9.44 0.60 2.52
CA ILE A 188 -10.89 0.57 2.74
C ILE A 188 -11.42 -0.86 2.90
N PHE A 189 -10.83 -1.84 2.21
CA PHE A 189 -11.19 -3.25 2.40
C PHE A 189 -10.85 -3.73 3.82
N HIS A 190 -9.66 -3.42 4.32
CA HIS A 190 -9.26 -3.81 5.67
C HIS A 190 -10.08 -3.08 6.73
N LEU A 191 -10.31 -1.78 6.56
CA LEU A 191 -11.16 -1.01 7.47
C LEU A 191 -12.59 -1.54 7.54
N ASN A 192 -13.14 -1.99 6.40
CA ASN A 192 -14.50 -2.57 6.38
C ASN A 192 -14.61 -3.86 7.22
N LEU A 193 -13.52 -4.58 7.40
CA LEU A 193 -13.49 -5.82 8.18
C LEU A 193 -13.17 -5.60 9.67
N GLU A 194 -12.35 -4.60 9.98
CA GLU A 194 -11.78 -4.42 11.32
C GLU A 194 -12.41 -3.26 12.10
N GLU A 195 -12.96 -2.24 11.42
CA GLU A 195 -13.53 -1.07 12.08
C GLU A 195 -15.06 -1.18 12.22
N LYS A 196 -15.58 -0.82 13.38
CA LYS A 196 -17.04 -0.80 13.62
C LYS A 196 -17.78 0.22 12.75
N ASP A 197 -17.10 1.29 12.37
CA ASP A 197 -17.64 2.42 11.60
C ASP A 197 -16.49 3.08 10.85
N ILE A 198 -16.37 2.77 9.54
CA ILE A 198 -15.30 3.28 8.68
C ILE A 198 -15.24 4.81 8.69
N ILE A 199 -16.39 5.47 8.66
CA ILE A 199 -16.47 6.94 8.59
C ILE A 199 -15.91 7.58 9.85
N LYS A 200 -16.28 7.05 11.02
CA LYS A 200 -15.71 7.52 12.28
C LYS A 200 -14.22 7.22 12.40
N ALA A 201 -13.79 6.07 11.92
CA ALA A 201 -12.39 5.69 11.94
C ALA A 201 -11.54 6.61 11.04
N ILE A 202 -11.99 6.88 9.80
CA ILE A 202 -11.35 7.87 8.92
C ILE A 202 -11.26 9.23 9.59
N ASN A 203 -12.37 9.76 10.13
CA ASN A 203 -12.37 11.06 10.80
C ASN A 203 -11.37 11.12 11.98
N LYS A 204 -11.29 10.07 12.77
CA LYS A 204 -10.43 10.04 13.98
C LYS A 204 -8.94 9.95 13.62
N TYR A 205 -8.59 9.14 12.61
CA TYR A 205 -7.21 8.78 12.32
C TYR A 205 -6.63 9.41 11.05
N SER A 206 -7.40 10.22 10.32
CA SER A 206 -6.91 10.93 9.14
C SER A 206 -5.66 11.79 9.37
N PRO A 207 -5.39 12.39 10.56
CA PRO A 207 -4.14 13.12 10.79
C PRO A 207 -2.86 12.25 10.68
N TYR A 208 -3.01 10.94 10.80
CA TYR A 208 -1.90 9.98 10.62
C TYR A 208 -1.75 9.51 9.18
N ASN A 209 -2.79 9.66 8.33
CA ASN A 209 -2.90 9.02 7.03
C ASN A 209 -2.19 9.79 5.91
N ILE A 210 -1.40 9.08 5.10
CA ILE A 210 -0.72 9.65 3.93
C ILE A 210 -1.08 8.97 2.61
N HIS A 211 -1.73 7.81 2.63
CA HIS A 211 -2.08 7.05 1.44
C HIS A 211 -3.35 6.23 1.65
N VAL A 212 -4.08 5.92 0.57
CA VAL A 212 -5.35 5.17 0.67
C VAL A 212 -5.46 4.12 -0.42
N HIS A 213 -5.71 2.88 -0.01
CA HIS A 213 -6.10 1.79 -0.91
C HIS A 213 -7.62 1.68 -1.03
N LEU A 214 -8.07 1.39 -2.24
CA LEU A 214 -9.48 1.23 -2.61
C LEU A 214 -9.75 -0.18 -3.13
N ALA A 215 -10.65 -0.88 -2.47
CA ALA A 215 -11.29 -2.09 -2.95
C ALA A 215 -12.69 -2.18 -2.37
N ASP A 216 -13.62 -2.86 -3.03
CA ASP A 216 -14.92 -3.16 -2.43
C ASP A 216 -14.79 -4.26 -1.35
N ASN A 217 -15.86 -4.53 -0.62
CA ASN A 217 -15.86 -5.45 0.53
C ASN A 217 -15.52 -6.92 0.19
N ASN A 218 -15.44 -7.27 -1.08
CA ASN A 218 -15.02 -8.59 -1.59
C ASN A 218 -13.65 -8.56 -2.28
N ARG A 219 -12.86 -7.49 -2.08
CA ARG A 219 -11.56 -7.23 -2.69
C ARG A 219 -11.59 -7.12 -4.21
N ARG A 220 -12.76 -6.96 -4.84
CA ARG A 220 -12.93 -6.62 -6.26
C ARG A 220 -12.95 -5.11 -6.45
N TYR A 221 -13.06 -4.68 -7.71
CA TYR A 221 -13.12 -3.26 -8.00
C TYR A 221 -14.36 -2.59 -7.36
N PRO A 222 -14.22 -1.33 -6.90
CA PRO A 222 -15.29 -0.56 -6.29
C PRO A 222 -16.55 -0.46 -7.16
N GLY A 223 -17.71 -0.51 -6.51
CA GLY A 223 -19.02 -0.53 -7.17
C GLY A 223 -19.57 -1.93 -7.43
N HIS A 224 -18.84 -2.97 -7.02
CA HIS A 224 -19.26 -4.36 -7.18
C HIS A 224 -20.14 -4.87 -6.03
N CYS A 225 -20.00 -4.25 -4.87
CA CYS A 225 -20.75 -4.58 -3.65
C CYS A 225 -21.37 -3.33 -3.01
N GLY A 226 -21.29 -3.19 -1.69
CA GLY A 226 -22.14 -2.26 -0.96
C GLY A 226 -21.42 -1.08 -0.28
N LEU A 227 -20.14 -0.85 -0.51
CA LEU A 227 -19.44 0.27 0.08
C LEU A 227 -19.85 1.60 -0.56
N ASP A 228 -20.17 2.59 0.27
CA ASP A 228 -20.53 3.95 -0.17
C ASP A 228 -19.26 4.77 -0.40
N PHE A 229 -18.65 4.63 -1.57
CA PHE A 229 -17.43 5.36 -1.94
C PHE A 229 -17.64 6.87 -2.02
N GLU A 230 -18.84 7.36 -2.33
CA GLU A 230 -19.10 8.80 -2.32
C GLU A 230 -19.01 9.38 -0.90
N LYS A 231 -19.57 8.69 0.08
CA LYS A 231 -19.46 9.05 1.48
C LYS A 231 -18.02 8.92 1.99
N ILE A 232 -17.30 7.88 1.59
CA ILE A 232 -15.88 7.67 1.95
C ILE A 232 -15.02 8.82 1.42
N PHE A 233 -15.12 9.17 0.14
CA PHE A 233 -14.36 10.28 -0.45
C PHE A 233 -14.73 11.63 0.16
N THR A 234 -16.03 11.87 0.41
CA THR A 234 -16.49 13.08 1.09
C THR A 234 -15.83 13.20 2.46
N THR A 235 -15.78 12.11 3.22
CA THR A 235 -15.13 12.10 4.55
C THR A 235 -13.64 12.42 4.46
N PHE A 236 -12.91 11.81 3.53
CA PHE A 236 -11.49 12.13 3.31
C PHE A 236 -11.27 13.60 2.94
N LYS A 237 -12.12 14.14 2.06
CA LYS A 237 -12.07 15.56 1.69
C LYS A 237 -12.32 16.47 2.89
N GLU A 238 -13.34 16.19 3.69
CA GLU A 238 -13.67 16.94 4.90
C GLU A 238 -12.52 16.91 5.93
N CYS A 239 -11.77 15.80 5.97
CA CYS A 239 -10.54 15.68 6.76
C CYS A 239 -9.32 16.39 6.14
N GLY A 240 -9.45 17.01 4.97
CA GLY A 240 -8.36 17.70 4.27
C GLY A 240 -7.39 16.79 3.53
N TYR A 241 -7.75 15.51 3.30
CA TYR A 241 -6.90 14.59 2.56
C TYR A 241 -6.84 14.95 1.07
N ASN A 242 -5.63 15.18 0.57
CA ASN A 242 -5.34 15.54 -0.82
C ASN A 242 -4.29 14.60 -1.45
N GLY A 243 -4.02 13.46 -0.83
CA GLY A 243 -3.07 12.46 -1.32
C GLY A 243 -3.64 11.58 -2.44
N ASN A 244 -2.95 10.49 -2.73
CA ASN A 244 -3.32 9.54 -3.76
C ASN A 244 -4.34 8.53 -3.22
N PHE A 245 -5.25 8.11 -4.10
CA PHE A 245 -6.05 6.90 -3.94
C PHE A 245 -5.54 5.86 -4.91
N CYS A 246 -5.26 4.65 -4.44
CA CYS A 246 -4.79 3.56 -5.30
C CYS A 246 -5.73 2.36 -5.23
N THR A 247 -6.07 1.79 -6.38
CA THR A 247 -6.87 0.58 -6.48
C THR A 247 -5.98 -0.65 -6.30
N GLU A 248 -6.20 -1.41 -5.21
CA GLU A 248 -5.53 -2.67 -4.89
C GLU A 248 -6.58 -3.79 -4.78
N ILE A 249 -6.75 -4.56 -5.85
CA ILE A 249 -7.90 -5.46 -6.03
C ILE A 249 -7.50 -6.78 -6.67
N PHE A 250 -8.28 -7.84 -6.43
CA PHE A 250 -8.20 -9.04 -7.25
C PHE A 250 -8.57 -8.73 -8.70
N GLN A 251 -7.82 -9.30 -9.63
CA GLN A 251 -7.96 -9.06 -11.06
C GLN A 251 -9.10 -9.90 -11.68
N ILE A 252 -10.33 -9.70 -11.18
CA ILE A 252 -11.52 -10.49 -11.51
C ILE A 252 -12.57 -9.60 -12.20
N PRO A 253 -13.16 -10.04 -13.34
CA PRO A 253 -13.00 -11.36 -14.01
C PRO A 253 -11.67 -11.52 -14.77
N ASN A 254 -11.03 -10.45 -15.14
CA ASN A 254 -9.68 -10.32 -15.70
C ASN A 254 -9.16 -8.93 -15.38
N GLN A 255 -7.86 -8.70 -15.55
CA GLN A 255 -7.22 -7.47 -15.14
C GLN A 255 -7.67 -6.24 -15.97
N GLU A 256 -7.99 -6.42 -17.24
CA GLU A 256 -8.45 -5.34 -18.12
C GLU A 256 -9.83 -4.85 -17.68
N GLU A 257 -10.77 -5.76 -17.43
CA GLU A 257 -12.11 -5.42 -16.95
C GLU A 257 -12.08 -4.88 -15.53
N ALA A 258 -11.24 -5.42 -14.65
CA ALA A 258 -11.09 -4.95 -13.28
C ALA A 258 -10.58 -3.50 -13.25
N ALA A 259 -9.51 -3.19 -14.01
CA ALA A 259 -8.97 -1.83 -14.10
C ALA A 259 -9.97 -0.85 -14.73
N LYS A 260 -10.64 -1.26 -15.81
CA LYS A 260 -11.66 -0.44 -16.49
C LYS A 260 -12.86 -0.19 -15.56
N GLY A 261 -13.41 -1.23 -14.94
CA GLY A 261 -14.57 -1.11 -14.05
C GLY A 261 -14.27 -0.22 -12.84
N ALA A 262 -13.07 -0.32 -12.27
CA ALA A 262 -12.66 0.52 -11.15
C ALA A 262 -12.66 2.02 -11.52
N ILE A 263 -12.02 2.40 -12.62
CA ILE A 263 -11.93 3.81 -13.00
C ILE A 263 -13.28 4.37 -13.47
N GLU A 264 -14.06 3.59 -14.21
CA GLU A 264 -15.41 4.00 -14.67
C GLU A 264 -16.37 4.28 -13.50
N TYR A 265 -16.22 3.55 -12.40
CA TYR A 265 -17.00 3.77 -11.19
C TYR A 265 -16.44 4.90 -10.31
N LEU A 266 -15.14 4.90 -10.03
CA LEU A 266 -14.53 5.83 -9.06
C LEU A 266 -14.35 7.25 -9.61
N LYS A 267 -13.91 7.41 -10.85
CA LYS A 267 -13.55 8.73 -11.40
C LYS A 267 -14.69 9.72 -11.41
N PRO A 268 -15.94 9.35 -11.77
CA PRO A 268 -17.09 10.26 -11.65
C PRO A 268 -17.38 10.69 -10.21
N ILE A 269 -17.19 9.79 -9.23
CA ILE A 269 -17.41 10.11 -7.82
C ILE A 269 -16.33 11.07 -7.32
N ILE A 270 -15.06 10.79 -7.62
CA ILE A 270 -13.93 11.67 -7.25
C ILE A 270 -14.15 13.08 -7.80
N ARG A 271 -14.57 13.22 -9.07
CA ARG A 271 -14.88 14.50 -9.68
C ARG A 271 -16.02 15.24 -8.97
N ARG A 272 -17.10 14.55 -8.62
CA ARG A 272 -18.20 15.19 -7.87
C ARG A 272 -17.77 15.67 -6.50
N VAL A 273 -16.92 14.88 -5.82
CA VAL A 273 -16.51 15.18 -4.45
C VAL A 273 -15.39 16.22 -4.43
N TYR A 274 -14.32 16.04 -5.20
CA TYR A 274 -13.13 16.91 -5.15
C TYR A 274 -13.15 18.06 -6.16
N GLY A 275 -13.97 17.99 -7.18
CA GLY A 275 -13.93 18.88 -8.33
C GLY A 275 -12.99 18.34 -9.43
N ASP A 276 -13.04 18.95 -10.60
CA ASP A 276 -12.16 18.64 -11.74
C ASP A 276 -10.74 19.17 -11.50
#